data_21ad4e469615d61fd80fef7dabdf5391
#
_entry.id   21ad4e469615d61fd80fef7dabdf5391
#
_cell.length_a   1.000
_cell.length_b   1.000
_cell.length_c   1.000
_cell.angle_alpha   90.00
_cell.angle_beta   90.00
_cell.angle_gamma   90.00
#
_symmetry.space_group_name_H-M   'P 1'
#
loop_
_entity.id
_entity.type
_entity.pdbx_description
1 polymer ?
#
loop_
_entity_poly.entity_id
_entity_poly.type
_entity_poly.pdbx_seq_one_letter_code
_entity_poly.pdbx_strand_id
1 'polypeptide(L)'
;MGLNQKGSNNPNFGNKWSNEDKQAQSNLIKSKVDDDYRVKAGSANKGVKFSQQRIEKMHGHRDSESYSHAHTEKSKQKIGVKSKAKFTNDYKKRVRETLVKNGKAVPDSSKDDFEIYKAHAEWIHRMWDLVDDTTLLESNGIFNSFTNTNGCVRDHRVSRFTGFKEGVFPEILRHPANCQLITHSHNSSKREKSSLSITALFEKIKQHNKSWIEQDFVIDLITRYETGERFVANIYRRD
;
A
#
# COMPACT_ATOMS: atom_id res chain seq x y z
N MET A 1 -37.48 33.32 1.67
CA MET A 1 -37.70 32.80 0.31
C MET A 1 -36.38 32.95 -0.45
N GLY A 2 -35.60 31.91 -0.60
CA GLY A 2 -34.35 31.94 -1.37
C GLY A 2 -34.66 31.68 -2.83
N LEU A 3 -34.53 32.69 -3.67
CA LEU A 3 -34.63 32.57 -5.12
C LEU A 3 -33.55 31.57 -5.60
N ASN A 4 -33.95 30.64 -6.43
CA ASN A 4 -33.08 29.66 -7.07
C ASN A 4 -32.02 30.34 -7.93
N GLN A 5 -30.84 30.61 -7.37
CA GLN A 5 -29.69 31.16 -8.10
C GLN A 5 -28.91 30.01 -8.80
N LYS A 6 -29.58 29.25 -9.67
CA LYS A 6 -28.94 28.21 -10.49
C LYS A 6 -28.83 28.67 -11.94
N GLY A 7 -27.72 28.35 -12.60
CA GLY A 7 -27.48 28.66 -13.99
C GLY A 7 -27.41 30.17 -14.26
N SER A 8 -28.00 30.64 -15.36
CA SER A 8 -27.97 32.05 -15.81
C SER A 8 -28.57 33.06 -14.82
N ASN A 9 -29.33 32.60 -13.83
CA ASN A 9 -29.88 33.48 -12.77
C ASN A 9 -28.87 33.74 -11.63
N ASN A 10 -27.69 33.15 -11.67
CA ASN A 10 -26.59 33.46 -10.76
C ASN A 10 -25.79 34.64 -11.35
N PRO A 11 -25.66 35.81 -10.65
CA PRO A 11 -24.90 36.93 -11.16
C PRO A 11 -23.41 36.61 -11.43
N ASN A 12 -22.90 35.51 -10.91
CA ASN A 12 -21.54 35.04 -11.16
C ASN A 12 -21.49 33.92 -12.22
N PHE A 13 -22.62 33.58 -12.87
CA PHE A 13 -22.65 32.55 -13.90
C PHE A 13 -21.88 33.03 -15.14
N GLY A 14 -20.81 32.27 -15.48
CA GLY A 14 -19.95 32.60 -16.61
C GLY A 14 -18.77 33.53 -16.31
N ASN A 15 -18.69 34.13 -15.13
CA ASN A 15 -17.53 34.90 -14.72
C ASN A 15 -16.35 33.97 -14.41
N LYS A 16 -15.33 34.03 -15.25
CA LYS A 16 -14.05 33.34 -14.98
C LYS A 16 -13.18 34.23 -14.10
N TRP A 17 -13.02 33.87 -12.85
CA TRP A 17 -12.11 34.57 -11.97
C TRP A 17 -10.69 34.51 -12.51
N SER A 18 -9.99 35.65 -12.51
CA SER A 18 -8.56 35.69 -12.82
C SER A 18 -7.77 34.89 -11.80
N ASN A 19 -6.52 34.55 -12.11
CA ASN A 19 -5.67 33.86 -11.14
C ASN A 19 -5.37 34.76 -9.93
N GLU A 20 -5.31 36.07 -10.14
CA GLU A 20 -5.12 37.07 -9.09
C GLU A 20 -6.31 37.12 -8.15
N ASP A 21 -7.54 37.14 -8.69
CA ASP A 21 -8.77 37.10 -7.87
C ASP A 21 -8.87 35.83 -7.04
N LYS A 22 -8.55 34.69 -7.65
CA LYS A 22 -8.50 33.37 -6.93
C LYS A 22 -7.49 33.41 -5.80
N GLN A 23 -6.33 34.01 -6.03
CA GLN A 23 -5.27 34.09 -5.02
C GLN A 23 -5.67 35.07 -3.91
N ALA A 24 -6.24 36.23 -4.26
CA ALA A 24 -6.76 37.20 -3.29
C ALA A 24 -7.85 36.58 -2.41
N GLN A 25 -8.80 35.87 -2.99
CA GLN A 25 -9.86 35.19 -2.26
C GLN A 25 -9.30 34.08 -1.36
N SER A 26 -8.30 33.30 -1.84
CA SER A 26 -7.63 32.29 -1.05
C SER A 26 -6.91 32.90 0.17
N ASN A 27 -6.24 34.02 -0.02
CA ASN A 27 -5.55 34.72 1.06
C ASN A 27 -6.53 35.31 2.08
N LEU A 28 -7.65 35.87 1.59
CA LEU A 28 -8.73 36.39 2.45
C LEU A 28 -9.37 35.28 3.30
N ILE A 29 -9.60 34.10 2.71
CA ILE A 29 -10.12 32.94 3.46
C ILE A 29 -9.09 32.48 4.49
N LYS A 30 -7.82 32.39 4.11
CA LYS A 30 -6.75 31.99 5.04
C LYS A 30 -6.59 32.96 6.22
N SER A 31 -6.75 34.26 5.99
CA SER A 31 -6.65 35.26 7.05
C SER A 31 -7.85 35.25 8.02
N LYS A 32 -9.01 34.77 7.58
CA LYS A 32 -10.23 34.64 8.40
C LYS A 32 -10.37 33.30 9.11
N VAL A 33 -9.62 32.28 8.68
CA VAL A 33 -9.65 30.93 9.23
C VAL A 33 -8.44 30.76 10.12
N ASP A 34 -8.54 31.22 11.36
CA ASP A 34 -7.57 30.97 12.40
C ASP A 34 -7.62 29.50 12.88
N ASP A 35 -6.66 29.11 13.69
CA ASP A 35 -6.59 27.76 14.23
C ASP A 35 -7.77 27.46 15.18
N ASP A 36 -8.29 28.47 15.86
CA ASP A 36 -9.48 28.35 16.70
C ASP A 36 -10.74 28.05 15.89
N TYR A 37 -10.91 28.68 14.74
CA TYR A 37 -12.01 28.36 13.84
C TYR A 37 -11.91 26.93 13.31
N ARG A 38 -10.70 26.48 12.94
CA ARG A 38 -10.45 25.10 12.47
C ARG A 38 -10.77 24.08 13.57
N VAL A 39 -10.39 24.35 14.80
CA VAL A 39 -10.69 23.49 15.95
C VAL A 39 -12.19 23.46 16.21
N LYS A 40 -12.89 24.61 16.18
CA LYS A 40 -14.35 24.70 16.35
C LYS A 40 -15.09 23.99 15.23
N ALA A 41 -14.71 24.21 13.97
CA ALA A 41 -15.31 23.54 12.82
C ALA A 41 -15.08 22.01 12.84
N GLY A 42 -13.91 21.58 13.27
CA GLY A 42 -13.57 20.16 13.44
C GLY A 42 -14.30 19.51 14.63
N SER A 43 -14.51 20.24 15.71
CA SER A 43 -15.17 19.73 16.92
C SER A 43 -16.71 19.69 16.78
N ALA A 44 -17.31 20.59 16.02
CA ALA A 44 -18.75 20.66 15.81
C ALA A 44 -19.36 19.37 15.23
N ASN A 45 -18.58 18.58 14.49
CA ASN A 45 -19.01 17.31 13.91
C ASN A 45 -18.42 16.09 14.60
N LYS A 46 -17.56 16.28 15.62
CA LYS A 46 -16.89 15.17 16.32
C LYS A 46 -17.86 14.53 17.31
N GLY A 47 -18.26 13.29 17.02
CA GLY A 47 -19.17 12.52 17.88
C GLY A 47 -20.67 12.75 17.62
N VAL A 48 -21.05 13.59 16.65
CA VAL A 48 -22.44 13.76 16.25
C VAL A 48 -22.88 12.49 15.49
N LYS A 49 -23.75 11.69 16.15
CA LYS A 49 -24.45 10.60 15.46
C LYS A 49 -25.57 11.23 14.63
N PHE A 50 -25.42 11.16 13.31
CA PHE A 50 -26.49 11.60 12.40
C PHE A 50 -27.67 10.64 12.51
N SER A 51 -28.91 11.19 12.49
CA SER A 51 -30.11 10.36 12.41
C SER A 51 -30.12 9.53 11.13
N GLN A 52 -30.76 8.35 11.19
CA GLN A 52 -30.88 7.46 10.03
C GLN A 52 -31.48 8.20 8.80
N GLN A 53 -32.49 9.03 9.01
CA GLN A 53 -33.06 9.86 7.94
C GLN A 53 -32.05 10.83 7.30
N ARG A 54 -31.13 11.40 8.09
CA ARG A 54 -30.07 12.28 7.56
C ARG A 54 -29.03 11.48 6.78
N ILE A 55 -28.69 10.31 7.26
CA ILE A 55 -27.79 9.37 6.57
C ILE A 55 -28.41 8.96 5.24
N GLU A 56 -29.66 8.54 5.23
CA GLU A 56 -30.41 8.16 4.01
C GLU A 56 -30.51 9.33 3.02
N LYS A 57 -30.78 10.55 3.50
CA LYS A 57 -30.80 11.75 2.65
C LYS A 57 -29.43 12.09 2.08
N MET A 58 -28.34 11.85 2.83
CA MET A 58 -26.97 12.00 2.35
C MET A 58 -26.57 10.91 1.35
N HIS A 59 -27.11 9.70 1.49
CA HIS A 59 -26.88 8.57 0.59
C HIS A 59 -27.87 8.52 -0.58
N GLY A 60 -29.11 8.97 -0.41
CA GLY A 60 -30.14 8.99 -1.46
C GLY A 60 -29.86 9.94 -2.63
N HIS A 61 -28.89 10.87 -2.47
CA HIS A 61 -28.35 11.63 -3.58
C HIS A 61 -27.14 10.95 -4.28
N ARG A 62 -26.79 9.76 -3.83
CA ARG A 62 -25.77 8.91 -4.43
C ARG A 62 -26.41 7.74 -5.17
N ASP A 63 -27.34 8.03 -6.06
CA ASP A 63 -27.78 7.03 -7.03
C ASP A 63 -26.57 6.57 -7.83
N SER A 64 -26.27 5.29 -7.73
CA SER A 64 -25.07 4.66 -8.26
C SER A 64 -24.84 4.89 -9.75
N GLU A 65 -25.89 5.20 -10.49
CA GLU A 65 -25.83 5.51 -11.93
C GLU A 65 -25.41 6.96 -12.23
N SER A 66 -25.76 7.93 -11.39
CA SER A 66 -25.39 9.35 -11.61
C SER A 66 -23.97 9.70 -11.16
N TYR A 67 -23.35 8.87 -10.29
CA TYR A 67 -21.99 9.08 -9.76
C TYR A 67 -20.93 8.17 -10.35
N SER A 68 -21.28 7.30 -11.25
CA SER A 68 -20.28 6.59 -12.06
C SER A 68 -19.67 7.56 -13.11
N HIS A 69 -19.08 8.65 -12.65
CA HIS A 69 -18.08 9.33 -13.46
C HIS A 69 -16.89 8.39 -13.57
N ALA A 70 -17.05 7.38 -14.42
CA ALA A 70 -15.92 6.58 -14.84
C ALA A 70 -14.87 7.57 -15.36
N HIS A 71 -13.79 7.72 -14.58
CA HIS A 71 -12.70 8.58 -15.01
C HIS A 71 -12.30 8.16 -16.42
N THR A 72 -12.33 9.08 -17.37
CA THR A 72 -11.83 8.81 -18.73
C THR A 72 -10.39 8.32 -18.63
N GLU A 73 -9.93 7.50 -19.56
CA GLU A 73 -8.53 7.01 -19.56
C GLU A 73 -7.52 8.18 -19.46
N LYS A 74 -7.80 9.30 -20.10
CA LYS A 74 -7.02 10.53 -19.98
C LYS A 74 -7.00 11.09 -18.53
N SER A 75 -8.13 11.00 -17.82
CA SER A 75 -8.21 11.41 -16.40
C SER A 75 -7.48 10.43 -15.50
N LYS A 76 -7.59 9.12 -15.74
CA LYS A 76 -6.85 8.08 -15.01
C LYS A 76 -5.34 8.25 -15.19
N GLN A 77 -4.88 8.52 -16.42
CA GLN A 77 -3.48 8.80 -16.70
C GLN A 77 -2.98 10.04 -15.96
N LYS A 78 -3.72 11.16 -16.01
CA LYS A 78 -3.37 12.39 -15.27
C LYS A 78 -3.30 12.16 -13.76
N ILE A 79 -4.25 11.42 -13.19
CA ILE A 79 -4.26 11.05 -11.77
C ILE A 79 -3.05 10.17 -11.47
N GLY A 80 -2.77 9.17 -12.29
CA GLY A 80 -1.63 8.27 -12.14
C GLY A 80 -0.29 9.01 -12.17
N VAL A 81 -0.09 9.92 -13.13
CA VAL A 81 1.13 10.72 -13.22
C VAL A 81 1.29 11.64 -12.00
N LYS A 82 0.22 12.36 -11.60
CA LYS A 82 0.25 13.22 -10.41
C LYS A 82 0.50 12.43 -9.12
N SER A 83 -0.07 11.24 -9.02
CA SER A 83 0.14 10.37 -7.87
C SER A 83 1.60 9.89 -7.81
N LYS A 84 2.16 9.39 -8.93
CA LYS A 84 3.56 8.97 -9.00
C LYS A 84 4.53 10.11 -8.63
N ALA A 85 4.27 11.33 -9.13
CA ALA A 85 5.10 12.49 -8.82
C ALA A 85 5.06 12.90 -7.33
N LYS A 86 3.95 12.63 -6.64
CA LYS A 86 3.84 12.89 -5.19
C LYS A 86 4.52 11.84 -4.32
N PHE A 87 4.62 10.59 -4.78
CA PHE A 87 5.21 9.49 -4.00
C PHE A 87 6.72 9.37 -4.16
N THR A 88 7.42 10.51 -4.16
CA THR A 88 8.89 10.54 -4.11
C THR A 88 9.41 9.93 -2.81
N ASN A 89 10.68 9.52 -2.80
CA ASN A 89 11.29 8.98 -1.58
C ASN A 89 11.26 9.99 -0.43
N ASP A 90 11.45 11.30 -0.71
CA ASP A 90 11.33 12.37 0.28
C ASP A 90 9.92 12.51 0.85
N TYR A 91 8.89 12.33 0.02
CA TYR A 91 7.51 12.31 0.50
C TYR A 91 7.26 11.12 1.43
N LYS A 92 7.70 9.93 1.03
CA LYS A 92 7.58 8.71 1.85
C LYS A 92 8.32 8.88 3.18
N LYS A 93 9.53 9.46 3.18
CA LYS A 93 10.32 9.76 4.39
C LYS A 93 9.55 10.70 5.31
N ARG A 94 9.05 11.84 4.82
CA ARG A 94 8.25 12.81 5.61
C ARG A 94 6.97 12.21 6.18
N VAL A 95 6.25 11.40 5.41
CA VAL A 95 5.05 10.71 5.91
C VAL A 95 5.42 9.78 7.04
N ARG A 96 6.51 9.00 6.90
CA ARG A 96 6.98 8.09 7.93
C ARG A 96 7.39 8.85 9.21
N GLU A 97 8.19 9.90 9.10
CA GLU A 97 8.58 10.77 10.22
C GLU A 97 7.35 11.31 10.96
N THR A 98 6.34 11.75 10.22
CA THR A 98 5.06 12.21 10.80
C THR A 98 4.33 11.09 11.54
N LEU A 99 4.31 9.86 10.99
CA LEU A 99 3.68 8.71 11.64
C LEU A 99 4.42 8.32 12.92
N VAL A 100 5.76 8.34 12.90
CA VAL A 100 6.60 8.09 14.09
C VAL A 100 6.35 9.17 15.15
N LYS A 101 6.40 10.46 14.77
CA LYS A 101 6.13 11.59 15.67
C LYS A 101 4.76 11.49 16.35
N ASN A 102 3.76 10.98 15.64
CA ASN A 102 2.40 10.81 16.14
C ASN A 102 2.16 9.46 16.86
N GLY A 103 3.21 8.68 17.12
CA GLY A 103 3.10 7.36 17.75
C GLY A 103 2.34 6.30 16.95
N LYS A 104 2.14 6.53 15.65
CA LYS A 104 1.44 5.61 14.73
C LYS A 104 2.38 4.65 14.00
N ALA A 105 3.67 4.84 14.12
CA ALA A 105 4.70 3.96 13.61
C ALA A 105 5.87 3.90 14.58
N VAL A 106 6.57 2.77 14.58
CA VAL A 106 7.78 2.56 15.37
C VAL A 106 8.99 3.04 14.58
N PRO A 107 9.94 3.81 15.18
CA PRO A 107 11.19 4.18 14.51
C PRO A 107 11.97 2.94 14.05
N ASP A 108 12.66 3.03 12.92
CA ASP A 108 13.45 1.90 12.42
C ASP A 108 14.63 1.55 13.36
N SER A 109 15.16 2.55 14.07
CA SER A 109 16.21 2.37 15.09
C SER A 109 15.78 1.52 16.29
N SER A 110 14.47 1.42 16.58
CA SER A 110 13.92 0.63 17.69
C SER A 110 13.36 -0.72 17.27
N LYS A 111 13.39 -1.05 15.98
CA LYS A 111 13.03 -2.37 15.48
C LYS A 111 14.12 -3.38 15.78
N ASP A 112 13.74 -4.58 16.16
CA ASP A 112 14.69 -5.68 16.21
C ASP A 112 15.15 -6.11 14.80
N ASP A 113 16.23 -6.87 14.76
CA ASP A 113 16.84 -7.29 13.49
C ASP A 113 15.91 -8.16 12.65
N PHE A 114 15.05 -8.96 13.29
CA PHE A 114 14.09 -9.78 12.59
C PHE A 114 12.94 -8.95 11.99
N GLU A 115 12.49 -7.89 12.66
CA GLU A 115 11.50 -6.96 12.10
C GLU A 115 12.04 -6.25 10.86
N ILE A 116 13.31 -5.85 10.88
CA ILE A 116 13.99 -5.26 9.71
C ILE A 116 14.05 -6.30 8.59
N TYR A 117 14.50 -7.51 8.91
CA TYR A 117 14.57 -8.60 7.95
C TYR A 117 13.22 -8.88 7.28
N LYS A 118 12.14 -9.00 8.07
CA LYS A 118 10.79 -9.23 7.55
C LYS A 118 10.34 -8.15 6.58
N ALA A 119 10.66 -6.88 6.88
CA ALA A 119 10.29 -5.76 6.01
C ALA A 119 11.00 -5.81 4.66
N HIS A 120 12.24 -6.29 4.60
CA HIS A 120 13.00 -6.44 3.36
C HIS A 120 12.71 -7.74 2.60
N ALA A 121 12.26 -8.78 3.30
CA ALA A 121 11.81 -10.04 2.70
C ALA A 121 10.34 -9.99 2.22
N GLU A 122 9.66 -8.85 2.39
CA GLU A 122 8.26 -8.69 1.94
C GLU A 122 8.20 -8.54 0.41
N TRP A 123 7.11 -9.03 -0.17
CA TRP A 123 6.87 -8.98 -1.60
C TRP A 123 6.76 -7.54 -2.10
N ILE A 124 7.59 -7.16 -3.07
CA ILE A 124 7.59 -5.82 -3.69
C ILE A 124 6.65 -5.72 -4.90
N HIS A 125 6.15 -6.86 -5.41
CA HIS A 125 5.27 -6.95 -6.58
C HIS A 125 4.05 -7.84 -6.32
N ARG A 126 3.10 -7.78 -7.24
CA ARG A 126 1.97 -8.73 -7.27
C ARG A 126 2.48 -10.11 -7.64
N MET A 127 2.65 -10.98 -6.65
CA MET A 127 3.18 -12.31 -6.85
C MET A 127 2.20 -13.27 -7.56
N TRP A 128 0.92 -12.95 -7.59
CA TRP A 128 -0.12 -13.81 -8.18
C TRP A 128 0.17 -14.18 -9.64
N ASP A 129 0.76 -13.26 -10.42
CA ASP A 129 1.07 -13.45 -11.84
C ASP A 129 2.47 -14.08 -12.05
N LEU A 130 3.28 -14.21 -11.00
CA LEU A 130 4.68 -14.64 -11.06
C LEU A 130 4.92 -16.01 -10.43
N VAL A 131 3.96 -16.55 -9.68
CA VAL A 131 4.07 -17.91 -9.11
C VAL A 131 3.97 -18.97 -10.22
N ASP A 132 4.64 -20.09 -10.00
CA ASP A 132 4.67 -21.19 -11.00
C ASP A 132 3.33 -21.93 -11.09
N ASP A 133 2.62 -22.06 -9.97
CA ASP A 133 1.37 -22.81 -9.86
C ASP A 133 0.24 -21.90 -9.37
N THR A 134 -0.73 -21.65 -10.23
CA THR A 134 -1.93 -20.83 -9.98
C THR A 134 -3.20 -21.65 -9.76
N THR A 135 -3.13 -22.98 -9.81
CA THR A 135 -4.29 -23.88 -9.75
C THR A 135 -5.19 -23.61 -8.55
N LEU A 136 -4.58 -23.36 -7.38
CA LEU A 136 -5.33 -23.06 -6.16
C LEU A 136 -6.01 -21.68 -6.22
N LEU A 137 -5.40 -20.70 -6.88
CA LEU A 137 -5.99 -19.38 -7.10
C LEU A 137 -7.20 -19.46 -8.02
N GLU A 138 -7.10 -20.23 -9.09
CA GLU A 138 -8.17 -20.42 -10.06
C GLU A 138 -9.37 -21.14 -9.45
N SER A 139 -9.13 -22.16 -8.61
CA SER A 139 -10.18 -22.94 -7.97
C SER A 139 -10.80 -22.27 -6.75
N ASN A 140 -10.00 -21.62 -5.91
CA ASN A 140 -10.45 -21.13 -4.60
C ASN A 140 -10.50 -19.60 -4.49
N GLY A 141 -9.89 -18.87 -5.43
CA GLY A 141 -9.75 -17.43 -5.35
C GLY A 141 -8.86 -16.95 -4.19
N ILE A 142 -8.79 -15.65 -4.00
CA ILE A 142 -7.99 -15.02 -2.94
C ILE A 142 -8.75 -15.07 -1.61
N PHE A 143 -8.04 -15.37 -0.53
CA PHE A 143 -8.58 -15.32 0.84
C PHE A 143 -9.10 -13.93 1.20
N ASN A 144 -10.27 -13.91 1.81
CA ASN A 144 -10.85 -12.74 2.44
C ASN A 144 -11.63 -13.19 3.69
N SER A 145 -11.33 -12.58 4.84
CA SER A 145 -11.92 -12.98 6.12
C SER A 145 -13.44 -12.83 6.20
N PHE A 146 -14.06 -12.05 5.32
CA PHE A 146 -15.51 -11.83 5.30
C PHE A 146 -16.22 -12.56 4.16
N THR A 147 -15.58 -12.66 2.99
CA THR A 147 -16.25 -13.12 1.76
C THR A 147 -15.73 -14.43 1.22
N ASN A 148 -14.49 -14.83 1.56
CA ASN A 148 -13.87 -16.06 1.07
C ASN A 148 -12.85 -16.63 2.05
N THR A 149 -13.32 -17.34 3.06
CA THR A 149 -12.47 -17.93 4.10
C THR A 149 -11.68 -19.16 3.65
N ASN A 150 -12.06 -19.77 2.53
CA ASN A 150 -11.37 -20.93 1.93
C ASN A 150 -10.35 -20.52 0.84
N GLY A 151 -10.22 -19.24 0.59
CA GLY A 151 -9.31 -18.71 -0.40
C GLY A 151 -7.84 -18.97 -0.11
N CYS A 152 -7.00 -18.75 -1.10
CA CYS A 152 -5.56 -18.91 -0.99
C CYS A 152 -4.87 -17.61 -0.56
N VAL A 153 -3.73 -17.78 0.06
CA VAL A 153 -2.79 -16.72 0.45
C VAL A 153 -1.42 -17.00 -0.15
N ARG A 154 -0.62 -15.97 -0.29
CA ARG A 154 0.80 -16.08 -0.63
C ARG A 154 1.58 -16.50 0.60
N ASP A 155 2.45 -17.46 0.45
CA ASP A 155 3.32 -17.95 1.53
C ASP A 155 4.74 -18.17 1.01
N HIS A 156 5.72 -17.96 1.88
CA HIS A 156 7.12 -18.21 1.60
C HIS A 156 7.44 -19.71 1.74
N ARG A 157 7.98 -20.35 0.69
CA ARG A 157 8.44 -21.76 0.75
C ARG A 157 9.54 -21.94 1.80
N VAL A 158 10.59 -21.12 1.73
CA VAL A 158 11.54 -20.92 2.83
C VAL A 158 11.00 -19.77 3.67
N SER A 159 10.65 -20.03 4.93
CA SER A 159 10.06 -19.06 5.80
C SER A 159 11.02 -17.90 6.11
N ARG A 160 10.47 -16.72 6.38
CA ARG A 160 11.28 -15.54 6.78
C ARG A 160 12.08 -15.81 8.06
N PHE A 161 11.52 -16.58 8.98
CA PHE A 161 12.21 -16.97 10.21
C PHE A 161 13.42 -17.87 9.91
N THR A 162 13.25 -18.90 9.08
CA THR A 162 14.36 -19.77 8.65
C THR A 162 15.45 -18.98 7.94
N GLY A 163 15.06 -18.11 6.98
CA GLY A 163 16.02 -17.30 6.26
C GLY A 163 16.81 -16.36 7.16
N PHE A 164 16.15 -15.72 8.12
CA PHE A 164 16.81 -14.86 9.11
C PHE A 164 17.80 -15.65 9.98
N LYS A 165 17.38 -16.79 10.53
CA LYS A 165 18.21 -17.64 11.37
C LYS A 165 19.47 -18.13 10.66
N GLU A 166 19.36 -18.49 9.40
CA GLU A 166 20.47 -18.95 8.57
C GLU A 166 21.27 -17.81 7.90
N GLY A 167 20.88 -16.55 8.13
CA GLY A 167 21.56 -15.38 7.59
C GLY A 167 21.41 -15.20 6.07
N VAL A 168 20.33 -15.74 5.47
CA VAL A 168 20.03 -15.55 4.04
C VAL A 168 19.68 -14.10 3.79
N PHE A 169 20.12 -13.53 2.68
CA PHE A 169 19.72 -12.16 2.30
C PHE A 169 18.20 -12.07 2.07
N PRO A 170 17.49 -11.09 2.64
CA PRO A 170 16.03 -11.01 2.57
C PRO A 170 15.51 -10.89 1.14
N GLU A 171 16.29 -10.30 0.23
CA GLU A 171 15.94 -10.16 -1.19
C GLU A 171 15.80 -11.52 -1.88
N ILE A 172 16.56 -12.51 -1.47
CA ILE A 172 16.42 -13.90 -1.97
C ILE A 172 15.04 -14.44 -1.58
N LEU A 173 14.57 -14.16 -0.37
CA LEU A 173 13.28 -14.66 0.08
C LEU A 173 12.08 -14.00 -0.59
N ARG A 174 12.21 -12.77 -1.07
CA ARG A 174 11.12 -12.10 -1.81
C ARG A 174 11.08 -12.46 -3.30
N HIS A 175 11.97 -13.33 -3.78
CA HIS A 175 11.95 -13.82 -5.15
C HIS A 175 10.70 -14.66 -5.44
N PRO A 176 10.09 -14.56 -6.65
CA PRO A 176 8.87 -15.31 -7.02
C PRO A 176 8.99 -16.83 -6.83
N ALA A 177 10.14 -17.43 -7.09
CA ALA A 177 10.39 -18.86 -6.89
C ALA A 177 10.20 -19.30 -5.42
N ASN A 178 10.33 -18.40 -4.45
CA ASN A 178 10.02 -18.64 -3.05
C ASN A 178 8.54 -18.49 -2.71
N CYS A 179 7.73 -17.95 -3.61
CA CYS A 179 6.29 -17.79 -3.40
C CYS A 179 5.55 -19.08 -3.73
N GLN A 180 4.64 -19.48 -2.87
CA GLN A 180 3.65 -20.51 -3.13
C GLN A 180 2.26 -20.01 -2.74
N LEU A 181 1.23 -20.56 -3.39
CA LEU A 181 -0.16 -20.32 -3.03
C LEU A 181 -0.65 -21.50 -2.20
N ILE A 182 -1.13 -21.23 -1.00
CA ILE A 182 -1.71 -22.25 -0.10
C ILE A 182 -2.99 -21.69 0.52
N THR A 183 -3.86 -22.55 1.02
CA THR A 183 -5.05 -22.10 1.73
C THR A 183 -4.67 -21.32 2.99
N HIS A 184 -5.51 -20.38 3.41
CA HIS A 184 -5.27 -19.64 4.66
C HIS A 184 -5.16 -20.58 5.88
N SER A 185 -5.99 -21.61 5.94
CA SER A 185 -5.93 -22.63 6.99
C SER A 185 -4.58 -23.35 7.03
N HIS A 186 -4.07 -23.78 5.86
CA HIS A 186 -2.76 -24.42 5.75
C HIS A 186 -1.63 -23.49 6.18
N ASN A 187 -1.67 -22.22 5.73
CA ASN A 187 -0.69 -21.21 6.13
C ASN A 187 -0.66 -21.00 7.66
N SER A 188 -1.84 -20.90 8.27
CA SER A 188 -1.97 -20.77 9.73
C SER A 188 -1.41 -21.97 10.49
N SER A 189 -1.57 -23.18 9.95
CA SER A 189 -1.03 -24.43 10.53
C SER A 189 0.48 -24.57 10.32
N LYS A 190 0.98 -24.11 9.18
CA LYS A 190 2.40 -24.16 8.82
C LYS A 190 3.27 -23.29 9.74
N ARG A 191 2.77 -22.13 10.16
CA ARG A 191 3.47 -21.13 10.97
C ARG A 191 4.83 -20.75 10.35
N GLU A 192 5.93 -20.91 11.10
CA GLU A 192 7.30 -20.54 10.69
C GLU A 192 8.05 -21.66 9.97
N LYS A 193 7.40 -22.81 9.73
CA LYS A 193 8.04 -23.95 9.06
C LYS A 193 8.26 -23.65 7.58
N SER A 194 9.42 -24.02 7.07
CA SER A 194 9.73 -23.99 5.63
C SER A 194 9.21 -25.27 4.96
N SER A 195 8.67 -25.13 3.74
CA SER A 195 8.29 -26.28 2.88
C SER A 195 9.40 -26.63 1.88
N LEU A 196 10.49 -25.85 1.86
CA LEU A 196 11.63 -26.02 0.97
C LEU A 196 12.93 -25.75 1.75
N SER A 197 14.02 -26.41 1.40
CA SER A 197 15.34 -26.06 1.90
C SER A 197 15.90 -24.81 1.19
N ILE A 198 16.87 -24.15 1.81
CA ILE A 198 17.54 -22.97 1.22
C ILE A 198 18.24 -23.34 -0.09
N THR A 199 18.97 -24.44 -0.11
CA THR A 199 19.65 -24.93 -1.32
C THR A 199 18.68 -25.21 -2.45
N ALA A 200 17.55 -25.88 -2.15
CA ALA A 200 16.52 -26.15 -3.15
C ALA A 200 15.84 -24.85 -3.64
N LEU A 201 15.73 -23.81 -2.79
CA LEU A 201 15.27 -22.50 -3.22
C LEU A 201 16.26 -21.85 -4.20
N PHE A 202 17.55 -21.92 -3.94
CA PHE A 202 18.57 -21.37 -4.84
C PHE A 202 18.50 -22.00 -6.23
N GLU A 203 18.38 -23.33 -6.28
CA GLU A 203 18.20 -24.03 -7.56
C GLU A 203 16.92 -23.60 -8.29
N LYS A 204 15.79 -23.43 -7.56
CA LYS A 204 14.56 -22.91 -8.16
C LYS A 204 14.72 -21.48 -8.69
N ILE A 205 15.46 -20.63 -8.00
CA ILE A 205 15.74 -19.26 -8.46
C ILE A 205 16.58 -19.27 -9.72
N LYS A 206 17.65 -20.07 -9.76
CA LYS A 206 18.52 -20.22 -10.94
C LYS A 206 17.75 -20.74 -12.17
N GLN A 207 16.72 -21.56 -11.97
CA GLN A 207 15.87 -22.14 -13.02
C GLN A 207 14.63 -21.29 -13.34
N HIS A 208 14.39 -20.20 -12.61
CA HIS A 208 13.19 -19.38 -12.79
C HIS A 208 13.21 -18.69 -14.17
N ASN A 209 12.20 -19.01 -14.99
CA ASN A 209 12.12 -18.58 -16.39
C ASN A 209 11.22 -17.36 -16.63
N LYS A 210 10.53 -16.87 -15.61
CA LYS A 210 9.71 -15.66 -15.70
C LYS A 210 10.57 -14.42 -15.50
N SER A 211 10.29 -13.37 -16.25
CA SER A 211 11.00 -12.09 -16.11
C SER A 211 10.83 -11.53 -14.68
N TRP A 212 11.95 -11.35 -13.99
CA TRP A 212 12.02 -10.75 -12.67
C TRP A 212 13.04 -9.63 -12.65
N ILE A 213 12.61 -8.44 -12.20
CA ILE A 213 13.44 -7.21 -12.29
C ILE A 213 14.72 -7.27 -11.47
N GLU A 214 14.77 -8.08 -10.42
CA GLU A 214 15.93 -8.24 -9.54
C GLU A 214 16.66 -9.58 -9.77
N GLN A 215 16.42 -10.30 -10.88
CA GLN A 215 16.96 -11.63 -11.10
C GLN A 215 18.48 -11.69 -10.94
N ASP A 216 19.21 -10.84 -11.68
CA ASP A 216 20.67 -10.83 -11.67
C ASP A 216 21.22 -10.44 -10.29
N PHE A 217 20.58 -9.48 -9.63
CA PHE A 217 20.95 -9.06 -8.28
C PHE A 217 20.76 -10.20 -7.27
N VAL A 218 19.66 -10.94 -7.36
CA VAL A 218 19.41 -12.08 -6.48
C VAL A 218 20.39 -13.23 -6.73
N ILE A 219 20.79 -13.49 -7.99
CA ILE A 219 21.82 -14.47 -8.33
C ILE A 219 23.18 -14.07 -7.70
N ASP A 220 23.54 -12.77 -7.76
CA ASP A 220 24.75 -12.27 -7.09
C ASP A 220 24.69 -12.52 -5.57
N LEU A 221 23.58 -12.22 -4.93
CA LEU A 221 23.37 -12.46 -3.49
C LEU A 221 23.45 -13.96 -3.11
N ILE A 222 22.96 -14.85 -3.99
CA ILE A 222 23.12 -16.29 -3.79
C ILE A 222 24.61 -16.68 -3.80
N THR A 223 25.37 -16.18 -4.77
CA THR A 223 26.81 -16.41 -4.88
C THR A 223 27.55 -15.92 -3.63
N ARG A 224 27.25 -14.71 -3.17
CA ARG A 224 27.81 -14.16 -1.93
C ARG A 224 27.46 -15.00 -0.71
N TYR A 225 26.23 -15.49 -0.61
CA TYR A 225 25.83 -16.40 0.47
C TYR A 225 26.60 -17.72 0.40
N GLU A 226 26.75 -18.33 -0.79
CA GLU A 226 27.49 -19.57 -1.01
C GLU A 226 28.99 -19.42 -0.66
N THR A 227 29.57 -18.22 -0.82
CA THR A 227 30.95 -17.89 -0.42
C THR A 227 31.09 -17.50 1.05
N GLY A 228 30.02 -17.57 1.84
CA GLY A 228 30.07 -17.41 3.30
C GLY A 228 29.58 -16.05 3.81
N GLU A 229 29.17 -15.14 2.93
CA GLU A 229 28.58 -13.86 3.37
C GLU A 229 27.18 -14.09 3.94
N ARG A 230 26.80 -13.30 4.93
CA ARG A 230 25.51 -13.42 5.63
C ARG A 230 24.83 -12.06 5.77
N PHE A 231 23.50 -12.10 5.88
CA PHE A 231 22.72 -10.91 6.21
C PHE A 231 23.19 -10.26 7.51
N VAL A 232 23.33 -8.93 7.49
CA VAL A 232 23.64 -8.10 8.65
C VAL A 232 22.63 -6.96 8.73
N ALA A 233 21.82 -6.91 9.78
CA ALA A 233 20.70 -5.98 9.91
C ALA A 233 21.12 -4.49 9.84
N ASN A 234 22.29 -4.15 10.37
CA ASN A 234 22.77 -2.76 10.38
C ASN A 234 22.89 -2.13 8.99
N ILE A 235 23.18 -2.94 7.95
CA ILE A 235 23.26 -2.46 6.56
C ILE A 235 21.87 -2.07 6.03
N TYR A 236 20.82 -2.65 6.59
CA TYR A 236 19.43 -2.46 6.16
C TYR A 236 18.67 -1.44 7.02
N ARG A 237 19.27 -0.94 8.11
CA ARG A 237 18.69 0.16 8.88
C ARG A 237 18.76 1.44 8.04
N ARG A 238 17.62 2.07 7.86
CA ARG A 238 17.55 3.38 7.19
C ARG A 238 17.68 4.44 8.27
N ASP A 239 18.71 5.24 8.17
CA ASP A 239 18.87 6.46 8.97
C ASP A 239 17.75 7.48 8.68
#